data_fd1182e5832aaff305a5c43581698d20
#
_entry.id   fd1182e5832aaff305a5c43581698d20
#
_cell.length_a   1.000
_cell.length_b   1.000
_cell.length_c   1.000
_cell.angle_alpha   90.00
_cell.angle_beta   90.00
_cell.angle_gamma   90.00
#
_symmetry.space_group_name_H-M   'P 1'
#
loop_
_entity.id
_entity.type
_entity.pdbx_description
1 polymer ?
#
loop_
_entity_poly.entity_id
_entity_poly.type
_entity_poly.pdbx_seq_one_letter_code
_entity_poly.pdbx_strand_id
1 'polypeptide(L)'
;MTGFRFDPSATEVTPYNKLAQDGTLSGTSTLDLKEVLESLHLMVLARTFDDKGIAMQRQGRFGTFSSVRGQEASIVGAAMALDPTRDWIAPQYRELPALLHHGYPLENFALYFLGNLSGGVIPSHVNMLPLQISLGAQVPQATGIAWGLKLQGSDGVVATFFGDGTSSEGDIHESMNLAGVTKAPVIFFLQNNGWAISTPREIQTASKSLAQRALGYGIHGVTVDGNDLLAVHEV
;
A
#
# COMPACT_ATOMS: atom_id res chain seq x y z
N MET A 1 -12.14 0.54 -18.86
CA MET A 1 -12.58 0.82 -17.46
C MET A 1 -14.11 0.80 -17.42
N THR A 2 -14.67 -0.37 -17.30
CA THR A 2 -16.12 -0.56 -17.29
C THR A 2 -16.49 -1.21 -15.96
N GLY A 3 -17.13 -0.46 -15.08
CA GLY A 3 -17.85 -1.03 -13.95
C GLY A 3 -17.72 -0.33 -12.60
N PHE A 4 -16.66 0.42 -12.36
CA PHE A 4 -16.50 1.07 -11.08
C PHE A 4 -17.09 2.49 -11.10
N ARG A 5 -18.25 2.69 -10.48
CA ARG A 5 -18.81 4.03 -10.21
C ARG A 5 -18.90 4.20 -8.70
N PHE A 6 -18.05 5.07 -8.16
CA PHE A 6 -18.24 5.59 -6.83
C PHE A 6 -19.46 6.52 -6.85
N ASP A 7 -20.48 6.16 -6.06
CA ASP A 7 -21.63 7.05 -5.82
C ASP A 7 -21.39 7.87 -4.55
N PRO A 8 -21.11 9.17 -4.68
CA PRO A 8 -20.86 10.02 -3.52
C PRO A 8 -22.08 10.19 -2.61
N SER A 9 -23.29 9.89 -3.11
CA SER A 9 -24.53 9.96 -2.32
C SER A 9 -24.77 8.70 -1.48
N ALA A 10 -24.06 7.61 -1.76
CA ALA A 10 -24.19 6.37 -1.00
C ALA A 10 -23.73 6.57 0.45
N THR A 11 -24.61 6.32 1.38
CA THR A 11 -24.31 6.42 2.83
C THR A 11 -23.55 5.19 3.34
N GLU A 12 -23.63 4.08 2.62
CA GLU A 12 -22.85 2.86 2.83
C GLU A 12 -22.00 2.58 1.60
N VAL A 13 -20.71 2.34 1.82
CA VAL A 13 -19.80 1.93 0.77
C VAL A 13 -19.49 0.45 0.98
N THR A 14 -20.11 -0.39 0.14
CA THR A 14 -19.77 -1.80 0.09
C THR A 14 -18.40 -1.94 -0.57
N PRO A 15 -17.42 -2.61 0.09
CA PRO A 15 -16.14 -2.85 -0.53
C PRO A 15 -16.29 -3.64 -1.83
N TYR A 16 -15.53 -3.24 -2.84
CA TYR A 16 -15.41 -4.02 -4.07
C TYR A 16 -14.71 -5.35 -3.78
N ASN A 17 -15.27 -6.45 -4.27
CA ASN A 17 -14.67 -7.77 -4.20
C ASN A 17 -14.90 -8.53 -5.51
N LYS A 18 -14.07 -9.54 -5.76
CA LYS A 18 -14.15 -10.47 -6.88
C LYS A 18 -14.21 -11.92 -6.41
N LEU A 19 -13.54 -12.21 -5.31
CA LEU A 19 -13.41 -13.56 -4.78
C LEU A 19 -14.32 -13.73 -3.55
N ALA A 20 -15.30 -14.60 -3.66
CA ALA A 20 -16.15 -14.95 -2.53
C ALA A 20 -15.42 -15.90 -1.56
N GLN A 21 -15.92 -16.00 -0.33
CA GLN A 21 -15.32 -16.87 0.70
C GLN A 21 -15.28 -18.35 0.34
N ASP A 22 -16.18 -18.79 -0.53
CA ASP A 22 -16.23 -20.16 -1.05
C ASP A 22 -15.29 -20.40 -2.25
N GLY A 23 -14.52 -19.38 -2.65
CA GLY A 23 -13.62 -19.44 -3.80
C GLY A 23 -14.27 -19.11 -5.14
N THR A 24 -15.55 -18.75 -5.16
CA THR A 24 -16.24 -18.35 -6.40
C THR A 24 -15.69 -17.00 -6.89
N LEU A 25 -15.26 -16.94 -8.15
CA LEU A 25 -14.77 -15.72 -8.79
C LEU A 25 -15.90 -15.00 -9.54
N SER A 26 -16.08 -13.72 -9.25
CA SER A 26 -16.99 -12.84 -9.98
C SER A 26 -16.28 -12.23 -11.19
N GLY A 27 -16.71 -12.58 -12.38
CA GLY A 27 -16.09 -12.11 -13.62
C GLY A 27 -14.78 -12.84 -13.96
N THR A 28 -13.85 -12.15 -14.59
CA THR A 28 -12.54 -12.68 -15.00
C THR A 28 -11.43 -12.09 -14.16
N SER A 29 -10.36 -12.87 -13.91
CA SER A 29 -9.15 -12.35 -13.30
C SER A 29 -8.36 -11.48 -14.28
N THR A 30 -7.76 -10.41 -13.78
CA THR A 30 -6.78 -9.58 -14.50
C THR A 30 -5.37 -10.17 -14.42
N LEU A 31 -5.12 -11.06 -13.45
CA LEU A 31 -3.89 -11.83 -13.31
C LEU A 31 -4.04 -13.20 -13.98
N ASP A 32 -3.01 -13.67 -14.65
CA ASP A 32 -2.93 -15.04 -15.12
C ASP A 32 -2.57 -16.02 -13.99
N LEU A 33 -2.60 -17.33 -14.27
CA LEU A 33 -2.30 -18.35 -13.25
C LEU A 33 -0.88 -18.25 -12.69
N LYS A 34 0.09 -17.88 -13.53
CA LYS A 34 1.49 -17.72 -13.10
C LYS A 34 1.62 -16.56 -12.12
N GLU A 35 1.01 -15.44 -12.44
CA GLU A 35 0.99 -14.23 -11.60
C GLU A 35 0.26 -14.48 -10.27
N VAL A 36 -0.83 -15.25 -10.29
CA VAL A 36 -1.53 -15.66 -9.06
C VAL A 36 -0.65 -16.55 -8.19
N LEU A 37 0.10 -17.51 -8.78
CA LEU A 37 1.03 -18.37 -8.02
C LEU A 37 2.21 -17.56 -7.46
N GLU A 38 2.72 -16.60 -8.22
CA GLU A 38 3.78 -15.67 -7.79
C GLU A 38 3.29 -14.81 -6.63
N SER A 39 2.08 -14.27 -6.72
CA SER A 39 1.42 -13.53 -5.64
C SER A 39 1.27 -14.39 -4.37
N LEU A 40 0.81 -15.62 -4.51
CA LEU A 40 0.70 -16.55 -3.38
C LEU A 40 2.06 -16.83 -2.74
N HIS A 41 3.11 -17.01 -3.56
CA HIS A 41 4.47 -17.19 -3.07
C HIS A 41 4.94 -15.99 -2.24
N LEU A 42 4.72 -14.77 -2.71
CA LEU A 42 5.05 -13.53 -1.99
C LEU A 42 4.28 -13.42 -0.66
N MET A 43 2.99 -13.77 -0.65
CA MET A 43 2.17 -13.76 0.57
C MET A 43 2.70 -14.76 1.60
N VAL A 44 3.03 -15.99 1.17
CA VAL A 44 3.59 -17.04 2.05
C VAL A 44 4.97 -16.65 2.57
N LEU A 45 5.82 -16.09 1.71
CA LEU A 45 7.14 -15.60 2.10
C LEU A 45 7.04 -14.48 3.14
N ALA A 46 6.16 -13.51 2.90
CA ALA A 46 5.93 -12.40 3.84
C ALA A 46 5.41 -12.91 5.19
N ARG A 47 4.46 -13.85 5.21
CA ARG A 47 3.95 -14.48 6.43
C ARG A 47 5.03 -15.24 7.18
N THR A 48 5.87 -15.99 6.46
CA THR A 48 6.97 -16.76 7.05
C THR A 48 8.03 -15.85 7.67
N PHE A 49 8.36 -14.77 6.97
CA PHE A 49 9.27 -13.73 7.49
C PHE A 49 8.67 -13.03 8.72
N ASP A 50 7.39 -12.70 8.67
CA ASP A 50 6.66 -12.05 9.76
C ASP A 50 6.70 -12.87 11.04
N ASP A 51 6.42 -14.17 10.97
CA ASP A 51 6.50 -15.09 12.11
C ASP A 51 7.91 -15.11 12.71
N LYS A 52 8.94 -15.11 11.86
CA LYS A 52 10.33 -15.05 12.29
C LYS A 52 10.67 -13.69 12.89
N GLY A 53 10.22 -12.59 12.28
CA GLY A 53 10.42 -11.22 12.74
C GLY A 53 9.85 -10.98 14.15
N ILE A 54 8.63 -11.43 14.39
CA ILE A 54 7.99 -11.37 15.71
C ILE A 54 8.78 -12.19 16.75
N ALA A 55 9.24 -13.38 16.37
CA ALA A 55 10.07 -14.21 17.28
C ALA A 55 11.39 -13.51 17.62
N MET A 56 12.05 -12.88 16.64
CA MET A 56 13.30 -12.13 16.82
C MET A 56 13.08 -10.87 17.67
N GLN A 57 11.97 -10.17 17.49
CA GLN A 57 11.61 -9.03 18.32
C GLN A 57 11.43 -9.44 19.79
N ARG A 58 10.71 -10.54 20.04
CA ARG A 58 10.54 -11.08 21.41
C ARG A 58 11.86 -11.48 22.06
N GLN A 59 12.85 -11.82 21.27
CA GLN A 59 14.22 -12.13 21.73
C GLN A 59 15.09 -10.87 21.90
N GLY A 60 14.57 -9.67 21.60
CA GLY A 60 15.34 -8.42 21.63
C GLY A 60 16.36 -8.29 20.49
N ARG A 61 16.27 -9.11 19.45
CA ARG A 61 17.19 -9.10 18.30
C ARG A 61 16.72 -8.13 17.21
N PHE A 62 15.41 -8.01 16.98
CA PHE A 62 14.83 -6.94 16.18
C PHE A 62 14.40 -5.79 17.07
N GLY A 63 14.43 -4.57 16.55
CA GLY A 63 13.72 -3.42 17.09
C GLY A 63 12.22 -3.58 17.02
N THR A 64 11.48 -2.47 17.09
CA THR A 64 10.02 -2.50 16.89
C THR A 64 9.69 -3.03 15.51
N PHE A 65 9.04 -4.18 15.45
CA PHE A 65 8.64 -4.85 14.20
C PHE A 65 7.12 -4.86 14.09
N SER A 66 6.61 -4.34 12.99
CA SER A 66 5.17 -4.27 12.73
C SER A 66 4.75 -5.39 11.81
N SER A 67 3.90 -6.28 12.32
CA SER A 67 3.41 -7.45 11.59
C SER A 67 2.59 -7.06 10.36
N VAL A 68 2.80 -7.79 9.25
CA VAL A 68 2.00 -7.71 8.02
C VAL A 68 0.84 -8.70 8.01
N ARG A 69 0.76 -9.56 9.03
CA ARG A 69 -0.21 -10.65 9.12
C ARG A 69 -1.65 -10.15 8.92
N GLY A 70 -2.34 -10.75 7.95
CA GLY A 70 -3.71 -10.40 7.57
C GLY A 70 -3.82 -9.24 6.58
N GLN A 71 -2.69 -8.68 6.10
CA GLN A 71 -2.65 -7.59 5.13
C GLN A 71 -1.84 -7.96 3.87
N GLU A 72 -1.43 -9.22 3.74
CA GLU A 72 -0.56 -9.67 2.65
C GLU A 72 -1.23 -9.50 1.29
N ALA A 73 -2.50 -9.87 1.17
CA ALA A 73 -3.23 -9.82 -0.10
C ALA A 73 -3.37 -8.38 -0.61
N SER A 74 -3.62 -7.41 0.28
CA SER A 74 -3.75 -6.00 -0.08
C SER A 74 -2.43 -5.45 -0.63
N ILE A 75 -1.31 -5.78 0.03
CA ILE A 75 0.01 -5.28 -0.36
C ILE A 75 0.48 -5.94 -1.65
N VAL A 76 0.29 -7.27 -1.77
CA VAL A 76 0.70 -8.00 -2.98
C VAL A 76 -0.16 -7.60 -4.17
N GLY A 77 -1.48 -7.47 -3.99
CA GLY A 77 -2.36 -7.03 -5.06
C GLY A 77 -1.97 -5.66 -5.62
N ALA A 78 -1.67 -4.71 -4.74
CA ALA A 78 -1.16 -3.40 -5.16
C ALA A 78 0.20 -3.48 -5.85
N ALA A 79 1.11 -4.33 -5.34
CA ALA A 79 2.45 -4.49 -5.92
C ALA A 79 2.41 -5.09 -7.32
N MET A 80 1.58 -6.11 -7.55
CA MET A 80 1.44 -6.78 -8.85
C MET A 80 0.86 -5.87 -9.94
N ALA A 81 0.23 -4.76 -9.57
CA ALA A 81 -0.26 -3.75 -10.51
C ALA A 81 0.81 -2.73 -10.94
N LEU A 82 1.99 -2.75 -10.29
CA LEU A 82 3.10 -1.83 -10.56
C LEU A 82 4.14 -2.49 -11.46
N ASP A 83 4.73 -1.70 -12.35
CA ASP A 83 5.92 -2.09 -13.13
C ASP A 83 7.18 -1.67 -12.37
N PRO A 84 7.95 -2.60 -11.78
CA PRO A 84 9.14 -2.28 -10.99
C PRO A 84 10.25 -1.55 -11.75
N THR A 85 10.22 -1.62 -13.10
CA THR A 85 11.23 -0.97 -13.93
C THR A 85 10.97 0.52 -14.13
N ARG A 86 9.74 0.97 -13.90
CA ARG A 86 9.27 2.32 -14.20
C ARG A 86 8.62 3.01 -13.01
N ASP A 87 7.78 2.27 -12.26
CA ASP A 87 6.98 2.83 -11.20
C ASP A 87 7.75 2.93 -9.89
N TRP A 88 7.31 3.80 -8.99
CA TRP A 88 7.95 4.04 -7.71
C TRP A 88 7.10 3.57 -6.55
N ILE A 89 7.75 3.06 -5.51
CA ILE A 89 7.12 2.76 -4.22
C ILE A 89 7.61 3.73 -3.14
N ALA A 90 6.66 4.32 -2.43
CA ALA A 90 6.89 5.08 -1.21
C ALA A 90 6.30 4.31 -0.01
N PRO A 91 7.07 3.39 0.60
CA PRO A 91 6.59 2.51 1.66
C PRO A 91 6.54 3.23 3.00
N GLN A 92 5.77 2.67 3.92
CA GLN A 92 5.88 2.98 5.33
C GLN A 92 6.81 1.96 6.01
N TYR A 93 6.30 0.84 6.53
CA TYR A 93 7.12 -0.19 7.19
C TYR A 93 6.54 -1.61 7.10
N ARG A 94 5.34 -1.79 6.56
CA ARG A 94 4.68 -3.11 6.45
C ARG A 94 4.78 -3.74 5.07
N GLU A 95 5.22 -3.01 4.10
CA GLU A 95 5.07 -3.32 2.68
C GLU A 95 6.13 -4.31 2.17
N LEU A 96 6.69 -5.17 3.05
CA LEU A 96 7.70 -6.15 2.68
C LEU A 96 7.39 -6.89 1.36
N PRO A 97 6.20 -7.49 1.14
CA PRO A 97 5.96 -8.21 -0.10
C PRO A 97 6.01 -7.30 -1.34
N ALA A 98 5.55 -6.06 -1.23
CA ALA A 98 5.67 -5.09 -2.32
C ALA A 98 7.12 -4.68 -2.59
N LEU A 99 7.91 -4.52 -1.54
CA LEU A 99 9.33 -4.21 -1.67
C LEU A 99 10.11 -5.35 -2.34
N LEU A 100 9.79 -6.61 -2.00
CA LEU A 100 10.40 -7.79 -2.62
C LEU A 100 10.05 -7.86 -4.12
N HIS A 101 8.79 -7.65 -4.47
CA HIS A 101 8.35 -7.59 -5.86
C HIS A 101 9.08 -6.48 -6.63
N HIS A 102 9.34 -5.36 -5.98
CA HIS A 102 10.03 -4.20 -6.57
C HIS A 102 11.57 -4.35 -6.64
N GLY A 103 12.10 -5.46 -6.11
CA GLY A 103 13.53 -5.81 -6.19
C GLY A 103 14.36 -5.40 -4.97
N TYR A 104 13.73 -4.93 -3.88
CA TYR A 104 14.44 -4.65 -2.64
C TYR A 104 14.82 -5.95 -1.93
N PRO A 105 16.10 -6.15 -1.55
CA PRO A 105 16.55 -7.43 -0.98
C PRO A 105 15.95 -7.70 0.41
N LEU A 106 15.52 -8.94 0.64
CA LEU A 106 15.00 -9.39 1.94
C LEU A 106 16.03 -9.20 3.06
N GLU A 107 17.31 -9.40 2.76
CA GLU A 107 18.41 -9.19 3.69
C GLU A 107 18.48 -7.74 4.18
N ASN A 108 18.29 -6.77 3.28
CA ASN A 108 18.31 -5.35 3.63
C ASN A 108 17.16 -5.02 4.56
N PHE A 109 15.96 -5.57 4.29
CA PHE A 109 14.81 -5.40 5.19
C PHE A 109 15.09 -5.97 6.58
N ALA A 110 15.69 -7.15 6.67
CA ALA A 110 16.09 -7.76 7.95
C ALA A 110 17.15 -6.93 8.67
N LEU A 111 18.17 -6.45 7.96
CA LEU A 111 19.22 -5.59 8.50
C LEU A 111 18.67 -4.27 9.04
N TYR A 112 17.67 -3.69 8.37
CA TYR A 112 17.01 -2.48 8.83
C TYR A 112 16.41 -2.66 10.24
N PHE A 113 15.67 -3.76 10.47
CA PHE A 113 15.08 -4.05 11.78
C PHE A 113 16.09 -4.52 12.83
N LEU A 114 17.29 -4.95 12.40
CA LEU A 114 18.44 -5.18 13.28
C LEU A 114 19.15 -3.87 13.69
N GLY A 115 18.75 -2.72 13.16
CA GLY A 115 19.40 -1.43 13.41
C GLY A 115 20.72 -1.26 12.64
N ASN A 116 20.95 -2.05 11.61
CA ASN A 116 22.15 -1.94 10.78
C ASN A 116 21.92 -0.94 9.63
N LEU A 117 22.79 0.05 9.50
CA LEU A 117 22.71 1.09 8.47
C LEU A 117 22.68 0.53 7.03
N SER A 118 23.33 -0.61 6.79
CA SER A 118 23.29 -1.27 5.48
C SER A 118 21.89 -1.67 5.05
N GLY A 119 20.99 -1.90 6.02
CA GLY A 119 19.58 -2.17 5.74
C GLY A 119 18.83 -1.01 5.10
N GLY A 120 19.30 0.23 5.28
CA GLY A 120 18.71 1.42 4.63
C GLY A 120 19.22 1.67 3.21
N VAL A 121 20.17 0.87 2.72
CA VAL A 121 20.74 1.04 1.37
C VAL A 121 19.77 0.49 0.33
N ILE A 122 19.30 1.36 -0.54
CA ILE A 122 18.43 0.99 -1.67
C ILE A 122 19.33 0.75 -2.88
N PRO A 123 19.24 -0.45 -3.53
CA PRO A 123 19.96 -0.68 -4.78
C PRO A 123 19.59 0.34 -5.84
N SER A 124 20.54 0.80 -6.63
CA SER A 124 20.35 1.88 -7.62
C SER A 124 19.33 1.59 -8.73
N HIS A 125 18.98 0.31 -8.91
CA HIS A 125 17.98 -0.13 -9.88
C HIS A 125 16.57 -0.25 -9.29
N VAL A 126 16.39 0.01 -7.99
CA VAL A 126 15.11 -0.11 -7.30
C VAL A 126 14.49 1.28 -7.12
N ASN A 127 13.38 1.51 -7.75
CA ASN A 127 12.62 2.76 -7.68
C ASN A 127 11.79 2.81 -6.38
N MET A 128 12.40 3.14 -5.26
CA MET A 128 11.70 3.26 -3.99
C MET A 128 12.22 4.40 -3.13
N LEU A 129 11.38 4.92 -2.25
CA LEU A 129 11.80 5.76 -1.14
C LEU A 129 12.25 4.91 0.05
N PRO A 130 13.10 5.45 0.94
CA PRO A 130 13.46 4.76 2.17
C PRO A 130 12.23 4.37 3.01
N LEU A 131 12.36 3.26 3.76
CA LEU A 131 11.36 2.87 4.76
C LEU A 131 11.09 4.02 5.73
N GLN A 132 9.82 4.34 5.94
CA GLN A 132 9.38 5.45 6.79
C GLN A 132 8.69 4.96 8.05
N ILE A 133 9.26 5.29 9.21
CA ILE A 133 8.62 5.06 10.51
C ILE A 133 7.78 6.29 10.94
N SER A 134 8.20 7.49 10.53
CA SER A 134 7.41 8.71 10.75
C SER A 134 6.16 8.67 9.88
N LEU A 135 4.99 8.65 10.52
CA LEU A 135 3.70 8.48 9.84
C LEU A 135 3.45 9.65 8.88
N GLY A 136 3.14 9.32 7.64
CA GLY A 136 2.76 10.29 6.60
C GLY A 136 3.92 10.96 5.86
N ALA A 137 5.15 10.96 6.40
CA ALA A 137 6.28 11.70 5.84
C ALA A 137 6.63 11.31 4.39
N GLN A 138 6.36 10.06 3.98
CA GLN A 138 6.61 9.60 2.61
C GLN A 138 5.58 10.14 1.60
N VAL A 139 4.40 10.56 2.03
CA VAL A 139 3.28 10.87 1.13
C VAL A 139 3.48 12.16 0.35
N PRO A 140 3.93 13.28 0.96
CA PRO A 140 4.32 14.49 0.20
C PRO A 140 5.46 14.22 -0.78
N GLN A 141 6.44 13.40 -0.39
CA GLN A 141 7.56 13.02 -1.24
C GLN A 141 7.07 12.22 -2.46
N ALA A 142 6.21 11.22 -2.24
CA ALA A 142 5.59 10.43 -3.31
C ALA A 142 4.82 11.33 -4.30
N THR A 143 4.02 12.27 -3.77
CA THR A 143 3.28 13.22 -4.59
C THR A 143 4.21 14.12 -5.41
N GLY A 144 5.32 14.57 -4.81
CA GLY A 144 6.34 15.37 -5.49
C GLY A 144 7.04 14.60 -6.62
N ILE A 145 7.42 13.33 -6.37
CA ILE A 145 8.03 12.46 -7.39
C ILE A 145 7.04 12.21 -8.53
N ALA A 146 5.80 11.87 -8.22
CA ALA A 146 4.76 11.65 -9.24
C ALA A 146 4.54 12.89 -10.11
N TRP A 147 4.50 14.07 -9.50
CA TRP A 147 4.40 15.31 -10.25
C TRP A 147 5.65 15.54 -11.12
N GLY A 148 6.84 15.26 -10.60
CA GLY A 148 8.10 15.33 -11.34
C GLY A 148 8.13 14.39 -12.55
N LEU A 149 7.69 13.13 -12.39
CA LEU A 149 7.56 12.16 -13.49
C LEU A 149 6.63 12.69 -14.60
N LYS A 150 5.47 13.22 -14.21
CA LYS A 150 4.54 13.84 -15.15
C LYS A 150 5.17 15.01 -15.93
N LEU A 151 5.89 15.90 -15.25
CA LEU A 151 6.55 17.03 -15.90
C LEU A 151 7.66 16.60 -16.88
N GLN A 152 8.26 15.44 -16.66
CA GLN A 152 9.24 14.82 -17.54
C GLN A 152 8.62 14.04 -18.69
N GLY A 153 7.28 13.92 -18.75
CA GLY A 153 6.58 13.13 -19.75
C GLY A 153 6.72 11.62 -19.56
N SER A 154 7.03 11.17 -18.34
CA SER A 154 7.08 9.74 -18.00
C SER A 154 5.68 9.19 -17.76
N ASP A 155 5.46 7.93 -18.16
CA ASP A 155 4.24 7.17 -17.89
C ASP A 155 4.28 6.45 -16.54
N GLY A 156 5.35 6.64 -15.75
CA GLY A 156 5.51 6.04 -14.44
C GLY A 156 4.54 6.63 -13.40
N VAL A 157 4.15 5.79 -12.44
CA VAL A 157 3.30 6.17 -11.31
C VAL A 157 4.06 5.99 -10.00
N VAL A 158 3.54 6.57 -8.92
CA VAL A 158 4.08 6.38 -7.57
C VAL A 158 3.00 5.83 -6.67
N ALA A 159 3.20 4.65 -6.08
CA ALA A 159 2.32 4.12 -5.05
C ALA A 159 2.86 4.47 -3.66
N THR A 160 2.06 5.12 -2.84
CA THR A 160 2.40 5.41 -1.44
C THR A 160 1.45 4.70 -0.51
N PHE A 161 2.02 4.05 0.51
CA PHE A 161 1.29 3.20 1.45
C PHE A 161 1.19 3.87 2.81
N PHE A 162 0.02 3.81 3.43
CA PHE A 162 -0.21 4.33 4.78
C PHE A 162 -1.46 3.72 5.42
N GLY A 163 -1.51 3.75 6.76
CA GLY A 163 -2.63 3.22 7.53
C GLY A 163 -3.76 4.24 7.75
N ASP A 164 -4.88 3.75 8.30
CA ASP A 164 -6.04 4.58 8.68
C ASP A 164 -5.66 5.68 9.68
N GLY A 165 -4.80 5.39 10.66
CA GLY A 165 -4.29 6.40 11.59
C GLY A 165 -3.51 7.50 10.91
N THR A 166 -2.60 7.15 10.01
CA THR A 166 -1.83 8.11 9.21
C THR A 166 -2.72 9.01 8.37
N SER A 167 -3.87 8.52 7.93
CA SER A 167 -4.82 9.30 7.14
C SER A 167 -5.39 10.54 7.86
N SER A 168 -5.10 10.71 9.14
CA SER A 168 -5.49 11.89 9.93
C SER A 168 -4.40 12.96 10.01
N GLU A 169 -3.19 12.66 9.50
CA GLU A 169 -2.09 13.63 9.43
C GLU A 169 -2.35 14.69 8.37
N GLY A 170 -1.92 15.94 8.64
CA GLY A 170 -2.08 17.06 7.71
C GLY A 170 -1.42 16.81 6.36
N ASP A 171 -0.23 16.21 6.38
CA ASP A 171 0.57 15.87 5.18
C ASP A 171 -0.21 15.05 4.16
N ILE A 172 -1.12 14.16 4.61
CA ILE A 172 -1.97 13.36 3.73
C ILE A 172 -2.96 14.26 2.98
N HIS A 173 -3.64 15.13 3.71
CA HIS A 173 -4.64 16.05 3.15
C HIS A 173 -4.03 17.02 2.15
N GLU A 174 -2.88 17.57 2.48
CA GLU A 174 -2.14 18.50 1.63
C GLU A 174 -1.64 17.81 0.36
N SER A 175 -1.10 16.59 0.50
CA SER A 175 -0.63 15.77 -0.62
C SER A 175 -1.75 15.37 -1.58
N MET A 176 -2.89 14.95 -1.05
CA MET A 176 -4.07 14.60 -1.85
C MET A 176 -4.59 15.84 -2.61
N ASN A 177 -4.64 16.99 -1.95
CA ASN A 177 -5.03 18.25 -2.60
C ASN A 177 -4.06 18.63 -3.72
N LEU A 178 -2.75 18.57 -3.47
CA LEU A 178 -1.72 18.84 -4.48
C LEU A 178 -1.85 17.88 -5.67
N ALA A 179 -2.02 16.59 -5.40
CA ALA A 179 -2.20 15.58 -6.44
C ALA A 179 -3.45 15.86 -7.30
N GLY A 180 -4.56 16.24 -6.67
CA GLY A 180 -5.78 16.62 -7.37
C GLY A 180 -5.60 17.83 -8.29
N VAL A 181 -4.91 18.87 -7.82
CA VAL A 181 -4.64 20.10 -8.58
C VAL A 181 -3.66 19.83 -9.75
N THR A 182 -2.56 19.13 -9.47
CA THR A 182 -1.50 18.88 -10.45
C THR A 182 -1.80 17.71 -11.37
N LYS A 183 -2.80 16.87 -11.04
CA LYS A 183 -3.07 15.58 -11.70
C LYS A 183 -1.80 14.71 -11.70
N ALA A 184 -1.10 14.68 -10.58
CA ALA A 184 0.07 13.83 -10.41
C ALA A 184 -0.34 12.34 -10.44
N PRO A 185 0.42 11.46 -11.12
CA PRO A 185 0.12 10.03 -11.18
C PRO A 185 0.56 9.33 -9.88
N VAL A 186 -0.14 9.60 -8.79
CA VAL A 186 0.11 9.00 -7.49
C VAL A 186 -1.09 8.17 -7.03
N ILE A 187 -0.81 6.98 -6.50
CA ILE A 187 -1.78 6.08 -5.89
C ILE A 187 -1.64 6.18 -4.37
N PHE A 188 -2.66 6.67 -3.70
CA PHE A 188 -2.75 6.72 -2.24
C PHE A 188 -3.34 5.41 -1.73
N PHE A 189 -2.50 4.46 -1.37
CA PHE A 189 -2.92 3.14 -0.92
C PHE A 189 -3.13 3.13 0.59
N LEU A 190 -4.37 3.36 1.01
CA LEU A 190 -4.77 3.42 2.40
C LEU A 190 -5.17 2.02 2.92
N GLN A 191 -4.39 1.48 3.84
CA GLN A 191 -4.66 0.21 4.52
C GLN A 191 -5.45 0.46 5.80
N ASN A 192 -6.76 0.23 5.74
CA ASN A 192 -7.64 0.39 6.90
C ASN A 192 -7.69 -0.93 7.69
N ASN A 193 -6.80 -1.09 8.66
CA ASN A 193 -6.81 -2.22 9.58
C ASN A 193 -7.64 -1.96 10.85
N GLY A 194 -8.29 -0.80 10.95
CA GLY A 194 -9.20 -0.44 12.02
C GLY A 194 -8.54 0.11 13.28
N TRP A 195 -7.20 0.19 13.32
CA TRP A 195 -6.47 0.58 14.53
C TRP A 195 -5.23 1.41 14.22
N ALA A 196 -5.10 2.54 14.90
CA ALA A 196 -3.86 3.32 14.98
C ALA A 196 -3.23 3.06 16.35
N ILE A 197 -2.36 2.05 16.45
CA ILE A 197 -1.77 1.55 17.71
C ILE A 197 -2.88 1.12 18.69
N SER A 198 -3.32 2.02 19.56
CA SER A 198 -4.37 1.79 20.58
C SER A 198 -5.68 2.54 20.29
N THR A 199 -5.72 3.33 19.21
CA THR A 199 -6.87 4.16 18.86
C THR A 199 -7.70 3.46 17.79
N PRO A 200 -8.93 3.05 18.09
CA PRO A 200 -9.81 2.45 17.10
C PRO A 200 -10.27 3.50 16.06
N ARG A 201 -10.58 3.04 14.86
CA ARG A 201 -10.93 3.91 13.73
C ARG A 201 -12.12 4.82 14.02
N GLU A 202 -13.12 4.35 14.78
CA GLU A 202 -14.36 5.09 15.06
C GLU A 202 -14.13 6.39 15.82
N ILE A 203 -13.06 6.49 16.62
CA ILE A 203 -12.71 7.72 17.34
C ILE A 203 -11.67 8.57 16.59
N GLN A 204 -11.14 8.10 15.46
CA GLN A 204 -10.24 8.88 14.62
C GLN A 204 -11.00 9.76 13.60
N THR A 205 -12.13 9.28 13.10
CA THR A 205 -12.90 10.00 12.08
C THR A 205 -14.37 9.61 12.11
N ALA A 206 -15.23 10.59 11.92
CA ALA A 206 -16.67 10.39 11.76
C ALA A 206 -17.07 9.94 10.35
N SER A 207 -16.12 9.94 9.38
CA SER A 207 -16.40 9.49 8.01
C SER A 207 -16.69 7.99 7.99
N LYS A 208 -17.75 7.57 7.33
CA LYS A 208 -18.14 6.16 7.19
C LYS A 208 -17.11 5.39 6.33
N SER A 209 -16.59 6.02 5.28
CA SER A 209 -15.53 5.46 4.44
C SER A 209 -14.39 6.48 4.30
N LEU A 210 -13.15 6.01 4.45
CA LEU A 210 -11.96 6.84 4.23
C LEU A 210 -11.79 7.21 2.76
N ALA A 211 -12.28 6.39 1.82
CA ALA A 211 -12.28 6.69 0.40
C ALA A 211 -13.09 7.95 0.04
N GLN A 212 -14.09 8.33 0.87
CA GLN A 212 -14.85 9.56 0.66
C GLN A 212 -14.00 10.82 0.71
N ARG A 213 -12.84 10.80 1.39
CA ARG A 213 -11.92 11.95 1.44
C ARG A 213 -11.39 12.32 0.06
N ALA A 214 -11.20 11.34 -0.82
CA ALA A 214 -10.72 11.55 -2.19
C ALA A 214 -11.60 12.54 -2.98
N LEU A 215 -12.90 12.51 -2.77
CA LEU A 215 -13.86 13.43 -3.43
C LEU A 215 -13.58 14.89 -3.11
N GLY A 216 -13.24 15.20 -1.87
CA GLY A 216 -12.92 16.56 -1.44
C GLY A 216 -11.73 17.17 -2.17
N TYR A 217 -10.86 16.33 -2.74
CA TYR A 217 -9.66 16.74 -3.47
C TYR A 217 -9.78 16.53 -4.99
N GLY A 218 -10.95 16.12 -5.48
CA GLY A 218 -11.17 15.88 -6.91
C GLY A 218 -10.37 14.71 -7.48
N ILE A 219 -10.05 13.72 -6.65
CA ILE A 219 -9.40 12.45 -7.04
C ILE A 219 -10.38 11.29 -6.87
N HIS A 220 -10.14 10.20 -7.59
CA HIS A 220 -10.97 9.00 -7.47
C HIS A 220 -10.67 8.29 -6.14
N GLY A 221 -11.71 7.79 -5.47
CA GLY A 221 -11.59 6.98 -4.27
C GLY A 221 -12.41 5.70 -4.39
N VAL A 222 -11.79 4.58 -4.05
CA VAL A 222 -12.42 3.26 -4.08
C VAL A 222 -12.18 2.57 -2.75
N THR A 223 -13.22 1.89 -2.24
CA THR A 223 -13.09 0.95 -1.12
C THR A 223 -13.08 -0.45 -1.69
N VAL A 224 -12.03 -1.22 -1.38
CA VAL A 224 -11.84 -2.59 -1.86
C VAL A 224 -11.65 -3.54 -0.66
N ASP A 225 -12.08 -4.79 -0.79
CA ASP A 225 -11.74 -5.82 0.18
C ASP A 225 -10.23 -6.12 0.09
N GLY A 226 -9.47 -5.70 1.10
CA GLY A 226 -8.02 -5.89 1.14
C GLY A 226 -7.57 -7.34 1.29
N ASN A 227 -8.47 -8.28 1.57
CA ASN A 227 -8.17 -9.72 1.58
C ASN A 227 -8.44 -10.41 0.23
N ASP A 228 -8.99 -9.67 -0.72
CA ASP A 228 -9.21 -10.13 -2.09
C ASP A 228 -8.12 -9.58 -3.00
N LEU A 229 -7.07 -10.39 -3.21
CA LEU A 229 -5.93 -10.05 -4.07
C LEU A 229 -6.35 -9.57 -5.47
N LEU A 230 -7.34 -10.26 -6.07
CA LEU A 230 -7.76 -9.98 -7.44
C LEU A 230 -8.54 -8.67 -7.55
N ALA A 231 -9.35 -8.37 -6.54
CA ALA A 231 -10.05 -7.10 -6.45
C ALA A 231 -9.07 -5.93 -6.25
N VAL A 232 -8.08 -6.10 -5.37
CA VAL A 232 -7.06 -5.09 -5.12
C VAL A 232 -6.24 -4.81 -6.36
N HIS A 233 -5.82 -5.84 -7.08
CA HIS A 233 -5.06 -5.69 -8.33
C HIS A 233 -5.86 -4.98 -9.44
N GLU A 234 -7.17 -5.24 -9.53
CA GLU A 234 -8.01 -4.66 -10.57
C GLU A 234 -8.29 -3.17 -10.36
N VAL A 235 -8.39 -2.74 -9.09
CA VAL A 235 -8.69 -1.37 -8.68
C VAL A 235 -7.46 -0.47 -8.74
#